data_f9931d50b9fe2bf0de432f747e800158
#
_entry.id   f9931d50b9fe2bf0de432f747e800158
#
_cell.length_a   1.000
_cell.length_b   1.000
_cell.length_c   1.000
_cell.angle_alpha   90.00
_cell.angle_beta   90.00
_cell.angle_gamma   90.00
#
_symmetry.space_group_name_H-M   'P 1'
#
loop_
_entity.id
_entity.type
_entity.pdbx_description
1 polymer ?
#
loop_
_entity_poly.entity_id
_entity_poly.type
_entity_poly.pdbx_seq_one_letter_code
_entity_poly.pdbx_strand_id
1 'polypeptide(L)'
;MATPNNLTPTNCSWWPISALESDAAKPAEAPDAPEAASPAHWPRESLVLYHWTQSFSSQKVRLVIAEKGLVCEERDVSLPQSEHKEPWFMRLNLGEEVPVIIHRDNIISDYDQIIDYVERTFTGEHVVALMPEVGSPQHARVLQYRELLDALPMDAYTHGCILHPELTTDSMIPKYATAEIRRHLANATTDLMKLDHEEEPQLSEPYLSKQKKLMAKILEHDDVSYLKKILGELAMVLDQIEAELEKRKLENQGQKCELWLCGCAFTLADVLLGATLHRLKFLGLSKKYWEDGSRPNLQSFFERVQRRFAFRKVLGDIHTTLLSAVIPNAFRLVKRKPPSFFGASFLMGSLGGMGYFAYWYLKKKYI
;
A
#
# COMPACT_ATOMS: atom_id res chain seq x y z
N MET A 1 46.37 26.33 -9.39
CA MET A 1 47.06 25.49 -8.39
C MET A 1 46.33 25.61 -7.06
N ALA A 2 45.51 24.68 -6.70
CA ALA A 2 45.05 24.36 -5.34
C ALA A 2 44.24 23.08 -5.42
N THR A 3 44.71 22.06 -4.75
CA THR A 3 44.16 20.69 -4.67
C THR A 3 42.96 20.62 -3.74
N PRO A 4 41.99 19.72 -3.97
CA PRO A 4 40.87 19.52 -3.07
C PRO A 4 41.21 18.55 -1.93
N ASN A 5 40.80 18.91 -0.72
CA ASN A 5 40.94 18.13 0.50
C ASN A 5 39.90 16.99 0.57
N ASN A 6 40.40 15.80 0.81
CA ASN A 6 39.69 14.61 1.27
C ASN A 6 39.16 14.83 2.69
N LEU A 7 37.88 14.55 2.93
CA LEU A 7 37.30 14.37 4.25
C LEU A 7 36.78 12.94 4.36
N THR A 8 37.46 12.14 5.15
CA THR A 8 37.06 10.84 5.64
C THR A 8 35.97 10.97 6.72
N PRO A 9 35.04 10.01 6.84
CA PRO A 9 34.04 10.05 7.91
C PRO A 9 34.63 9.55 9.22
N THR A 10 34.50 10.36 10.25
CA THR A 10 34.89 10.08 11.63
C THR A 10 33.86 9.19 12.34
N ASN A 11 34.34 8.06 12.85
CA ASN A 11 33.71 7.22 13.86
C ASN A 11 33.29 8.04 15.11
N CYS A 12 32.05 7.99 15.51
CA CYS A 12 31.61 8.39 16.84
C CYS A 12 31.24 7.15 17.67
N SER A 13 32.23 6.65 18.38
CA SER A 13 32.06 5.81 19.55
C SER A 13 32.06 6.70 20.80
N TRP A 14 30.96 6.78 21.50
CA TRP A 14 30.89 7.34 22.85
C TRP A 14 29.94 6.53 23.70
N TRP A 15 30.49 5.78 24.65
CA TRP A 15 30.06 5.68 26.05
C TRP A 15 31.10 4.86 26.84
N PRO A 16 31.72 5.41 27.87
CA PRO A 16 32.32 4.62 28.94
C PRO A 16 31.39 4.59 30.14
N ILE A 17 31.15 3.39 30.65
CA ILE A 17 30.55 3.14 31.96
C ILE A 17 31.69 3.18 32.98
N SER A 18 31.53 3.96 34.06
CA SER A 18 32.22 3.71 35.31
C SER A 18 31.34 4.10 36.48
N ALA A 19 30.95 3.09 37.21
CA ALA A 19 30.79 2.94 38.65
C ALA A 19 30.41 4.14 39.54
N LEU A 20 29.33 3.95 40.28
CA LEU A 20 29.24 4.32 41.70
C LEU A 20 28.25 3.37 42.38
N GLU A 21 28.80 2.51 43.23
CA GLU A 21 28.07 1.78 44.29
C GLU A 21 27.64 2.76 45.38
N SER A 22 26.39 2.66 45.87
CA SER A 22 26.08 2.94 47.27
C SER A 22 24.76 2.25 47.66
N ASP A 23 24.85 1.48 48.73
CA ASP A 23 23.78 0.81 49.47
C ASP A 23 22.62 1.71 49.84
N ALA A 24 21.38 1.22 49.65
CA ALA A 24 20.29 1.35 50.62
C ALA A 24 18.98 0.65 50.16
N ALA A 25 18.47 -0.18 51.09
CA ALA A 25 17.07 -0.51 51.34
C ALA A 25 16.18 -1.11 50.22
N LYS A 26 15.80 -2.39 50.40
CA LYS A 26 14.66 -3.07 49.75
C LYS A 26 13.33 -2.35 50.02
N PRO A 27 12.55 -2.07 48.99
CA PRO A 27 11.10 -1.99 49.10
C PRO A 27 10.40 -3.18 48.45
N ALA A 28 9.21 -3.46 48.92
CA ALA A 28 8.33 -4.59 48.64
C ALA A 28 8.03 -4.89 47.16
N GLU A 29 7.85 -6.18 46.87
CA GLU A 29 7.39 -6.74 45.63
C GLU A 29 6.07 -6.09 45.17
N ALA A 30 6.11 -5.45 44.00
CA ALA A 30 4.92 -5.09 43.22
C ALA A 30 4.58 -6.25 42.27
N PRO A 31 3.29 -6.49 41.97
CA PRO A 31 2.87 -7.63 41.18
C PRO A 31 3.38 -7.55 39.73
N ASP A 32 3.74 -8.71 39.21
CA ASP A 32 4.32 -8.94 37.87
C ASP A 32 3.63 -8.14 36.75
N ALA A 33 4.37 -7.23 36.19
CA ALA A 33 4.05 -6.68 34.86
C ALA A 33 4.22 -7.77 33.81
N PRO A 34 3.36 -7.88 32.81
CA PRO A 34 3.49 -8.89 31.77
C PRO A 34 4.84 -8.71 31.08
N GLU A 35 5.63 -9.77 31.14
CA GLU A 35 6.93 -9.93 30.49
C GLU A 35 6.89 -9.42 29.06
N ALA A 36 7.64 -8.38 28.78
CA ALA A 36 7.79 -7.84 27.43
C ALA A 36 8.33 -8.98 26.55
N ALA A 37 7.52 -9.42 25.61
CA ALA A 37 7.86 -10.49 24.68
C ALA A 37 9.25 -10.24 24.10
N SER A 38 10.17 -11.15 24.37
CA SER A 38 11.50 -11.19 23.80
C SER A 38 11.39 -11.02 22.28
N PRO A 39 12.29 -10.29 21.61
CA PRO A 39 12.25 -10.18 20.16
C PRO A 39 12.29 -11.59 19.58
N ALA A 40 11.21 -11.98 18.90
CA ALA A 40 11.08 -13.30 18.31
C ALA A 40 12.30 -13.57 17.44
N HIS A 41 12.99 -14.69 17.72
CA HIS A 41 14.17 -15.14 16.96
C HIS A 41 13.69 -15.57 15.57
N TRP A 42 13.82 -14.65 14.62
CA TRP A 42 13.46 -14.87 13.23
C TRP A 42 14.51 -15.80 12.58
N PRO A 43 14.07 -16.76 11.73
CA PRO A 43 15.01 -17.42 10.83
C PRO A 43 15.67 -16.35 9.98
N ARG A 44 17.00 -16.25 10.02
CA ARG A 44 17.79 -15.20 9.35
C ARG A 44 17.53 -15.07 7.83
N GLU A 45 16.83 -16.03 7.24
CA GLU A 45 16.51 -16.08 5.81
C GLU A 45 15.04 -15.79 5.48
N SER A 46 14.19 -15.55 6.47
CA SER A 46 12.77 -15.25 6.24
C SER A 46 12.56 -13.83 5.71
N LEU A 47 11.75 -13.74 4.65
CA LEU A 47 11.27 -12.48 4.13
C LEU A 47 9.98 -12.11 4.88
N VAL A 48 9.98 -10.99 5.59
CA VAL A 48 8.81 -10.51 6.35
C VAL A 48 8.37 -9.17 5.78
N LEU A 49 7.09 -9.03 5.47
CA LEU A 49 6.49 -7.81 4.94
C LEU A 49 5.43 -7.28 5.90
N TYR A 50 5.67 -6.10 6.44
CA TYR A 50 4.66 -5.31 7.12
C TYR A 50 3.92 -4.45 6.12
N HIS A 51 2.61 -4.62 6.03
CA HIS A 51 1.80 -3.96 5.01
C HIS A 51 0.39 -3.68 5.50
N TRP A 52 -0.33 -2.83 4.80
CA TRP A 52 -1.78 -2.73 4.91
C TRP A 52 -2.42 -3.11 3.58
N THR A 53 -3.39 -4.02 3.63
CA THR A 53 -4.02 -4.60 2.43
C THR A 53 -4.58 -3.55 1.47
N GLN A 54 -5.06 -2.41 1.98
CA GLN A 54 -5.60 -1.31 1.18
C GLN A 54 -4.56 -0.29 0.73
N SER A 55 -3.34 -0.33 1.24
CA SER A 55 -2.26 0.55 0.80
C SER A 55 -1.85 0.22 -0.65
N PHE A 56 -1.87 1.22 -1.52
CA PHE A 56 -1.49 1.05 -2.92
C PHE A 56 -0.03 0.63 -3.08
N SER A 57 0.87 1.25 -2.32
CA SER A 57 2.29 0.90 -2.29
C SER A 57 2.51 -0.54 -1.80
N SER A 58 1.76 -0.95 -0.76
CA SER A 58 1.80 -2.34 -0.28
C SER A 58 1.30 -3.32 -1.34
N GLN A 59 0.25 -2.98 -2.08
CA GLN A 59 -0.28 -3.83 -3.16
C GLN A 59 0.76 -4.05 -4.27
N LYS A 60 1.49 -3.00 -4.67
CA LYS A 60 2.59 -3.11 -5.66
C LYS A 60 3.67 -4.10 -5.20
N VAL A 61 4.16 -3.95 -3.98
CA VAL A 61 5.19 -4.85 -3.41
C VAL A 61 4.70 -6.29 -3.28
N ARG A 62 3.48 -6.49 -2.77
CA ARG A 62 2.88 -7.82 -2.64
C ARG A 62 2.72 -8.53 -3.98
N LEU A 63 2.34 -7.79 -5.02
CA LEU A 63 2.23 -8.33 -6.38
C LEU A 63 3.60 -8.76 -6.91
N VAL A 64 4.64 -7.94 -6.74
CA VAL A 64 6.01 -8.30 -7.15
C VAL A 64 6.48 -9.57 -6.45
N ILE A 65 6.33 -9.66 -5.12
CA ILE A 65 6.69 -10.84 -4.34
C ILE A 65 5.93 -12.09 -4.83
N ALA A 66 4.64 -11.95 -5.10
CA ALA A 66 3.79 -13.06 -5.56
C ALA A 66 4.11 -13.49 -7.01
N GLU A 67 4.38 -12.56 -7.92
CA GLU A 67 4.77 -12.86 -9.31
C GLU A 67 6.13 -13.54 -9.38
N LYS A 68 7.06 -13.20 -8.48
CA LYS A 68 8.34 -13.88 -8.36
C LYS A 68 8.23 -15.26 -7.69
N GLY A 69 7.06 -15.61 -7.15
CA GLY A 69 6.84 -16.88 -6.45
C GLY A 69 7.56 -16.97 -5.10
N LEU A 70 7.89 -15.85 -4.47
CA LEU A 70 8.65 -15.83 -3.22
C LEU A 70 7.74 -16.15 -2.02
N VAL A 71 8.31 -16.89 -1.07
CA VAL A 71 7.68 -17.13 0.23
C VAL A 71 7.93 -15.91 1.10
N CYS A 72 6.87 -15.28 1.55
CA CYS A 72 6.92 -14.09 2.40
C CYS A 72 5.92 -14.22 3.54
N GLU A 73 6.36 -13.90 4.76
CA GLU A 73 5.47 -13.75 5.91
C GLU A 73 4.85 -12.36 5.86
N GLU A 74 3.53 -12.29 5.63
CA GLU A 74 2.80 -11.02 5.58
C GLU A 74 2.23 -10.67 6.96
N ARG A 75 2.45 -9.43 7.40
CA ARG A 75 1.95 -8.87 8.67
C ARG A 75 1.14 -7.63 8.40
N ASP A 76 -0.14 -7.70 8.74
CA ASP A 76 -1.04 -6.57 8.59
C ASP A 76 -0.79 -5.48 9.63
N VAL A 77 -0.67 -4.24 9.18
CA VAL A 77 -0.54 -3.03 10.00
C VAL A 77 -1.72 -2.12 9.70
N SER A 78 -2.65 -2.02 10.63
CA SER A 78 -3.90 -1.28 10.42
C SER A 78 -3.69 0.23 10.47
N LEU A 79 -3.65 0.90 9.31
CA LEU A 79 -3.59 2.36 9.24
C LEU A 79 -4.83 3.03 9.85
N PRO A 80 -6.07 2.54 9.65
CA PRO A 80 -7.24 3.12 10.31
C PRO A 80 -7.22 3.04 11.84
N GLN A 81 -6.46 2.10 12.41
CA GLN A 81 -6.29 1.97 13.86
C GLN A 81 -5.03 2.65 14.38
N SER A 82 -4.32 3.36 13.52
CA SER A 82 -3.08 4.06 13.83
C SER A 82 -1.95 3.15 14.36
N GLU A 83 -1.96 1.85 14.01
CA GLU A 83 -0.89 0.91 14.42
C GLU A 83 0.49 1.31 13.89
N HIS A 84 0.53 2.00 12.73
CA HIS A 84 1.75 2.57 12.15
C HIS A 84 2.39 3.67 13.02
N LYS A 85 1.65 4.22 14.01
CA LYS A 85 2.11 5.22 14.96
C LYS A 85 2.50 4.61 16.32
N GLU A 86 2.36 3.29 16.49
CA GLU A 86 2.77 2.63 17.71
C GLU A 86 4.31 2.53 17.82
N PRO A 87 4.90 2.65 19.01
CA PRO A 87 6.35 2.69 19.20
C PRO A 87 7.10 1.50 18.58
N TRP A 88 6.47 0.33 18.52
CA TRP A 88 7.10 -0.86 17.93
C TRP A 88 7.27 -0.70 16.41
N PHE A 89 6.28 -0.12 15.71
CA PHE A 89 6.35 0.10 14.27
C PHE A 89 7.26 1.28 13.93
N MET A 90 7.21 2.36 14.71
CA MET A 90 8.09 3.51 14.55
C MET A 90 9.58 3.15 14.70
N ARG A 91 9.93 2.09 15.42
CA ARG A 91 11.31 1.56 15.47
C ARG A 91 11.73 0.90 14.14
N LEU A 92 10.77 0.38 13.37
CA LEU A 92 11.03 -0.18 12.05
C LEU A 92 11.06 0.91 10.98
N ASN A 93 10.15 1.87 11.06
CA ASN A 93 10.06 2.97 10.11
C ASN A 93 9.59 4.25 10.79
N LEU A 94 10.51 5.19 10.99
CA LEU A 94 10.21 6.55 11.49
C LEU A 94 9.30 7.34 10.53
N GLY A 95 9.21 6.92 9.26
CA GLY A 95 8.29 7.49 8.28
C GLY A 95 6.82 7.17 8.54
N GLU A 96 6.50 6.25 9.48
CA GLU A 96 5.13 5.83 9.80
C GLU A 96 4.36 5.33 8.56
N GLU A 97 5.04 4.78 7.57
CA GLU A 97 4.46 4.34 6.29
C GLU A 97 4.63 2.84 6.09
N VAL A 98 3.69 2.26 5.37
CA VAL A 98 3.77 0.89 4.86
C VAL A 98 3.88 0.92 3.34
N PRO A 99 4.57 -0.04 2.71
CA PRO A 99 5.12 -1.28 3.26
C PRO A 99 6.51 -1.12 3.89
N VAL A 100 6.86 -2.05 4.79
CA VAL A 100 8.22 -2.25 5.30
C VAL A 100 8.60 -3.71 5.13
N ILE A 101 9.77 -3.98 4.58
CA ILE A 101 10.30 -5.33 4.43
C ILE A 101 11.47 -5.55 5.39
N ILE A 102 11.50 -6.74 5.98
CA ILE A 102 12.65 -7.22 6.75
C ILE A 102 13.15 -8.49 6.09
N HIS A 103 14.41 -8.49 5.72
CA HIS A 103 15.09 -9.67 5.19
C HIS A 103 16.52 -9.68 5.70
N ARG A 104 16.89 -10.73 6.47
CA ARG A 104 18.16 -10.81 7.19
C ARG A 104 18.29 -9.60 8.13
N ASP A 105 19.37 -8.82 7.99
CA ASP A 105 19.63 -7.62 8.79
C ASP A 105 19.17 -6.32 8.08
N ASN A 106 18.48 -6.42 6.93
CA ASN A 106 18.01 -5.28 6.16
C ASN A 106 16.56 -4.94 6.51
N ILE A 107 16.31 -3.68 6.84
CA ILE A 107 14.98 -3.09 6.99
C ILE A 107 14.84 -2.02 5.91
N ILE A 108 13.86 -2.18 5.01
CA ILE A 108 13.63 -1.28 3.89
C ILE A 108 12.19 -0.82 3.92
N SER A 109 11.94 0.49 3.90
CA SER A 109 10.63 1.10 4.10
C SER A 109 10.07 1.84 2.88
N ASP A 110 10.87 2.08 1.86
CA ASP A 110 10.41 2.67 0.61
C ASP A 110 10.01 1.59 -0.39
N TYR A 111 8.80 1.67 -0.97
CA TYR A 111 8.27 0.62 -1.82
C TYR A 111 9.09 0.41 -3.10
N ASP A 112 9.67 1.47 -3.66
CA ASP A 112 10.52 1.38 -4.85
C ASP A 112 11.84 0.69 -4.52
N GLN A 113 12.45 1.07 -3.39
CA GLN A 113 13.66 0.42 -2.89
C GLN A 113 13.40 -1.05 -2.52
N ILE A 114 12.21 -1.35 -1.99
CA ILE A 114 11.80 -2.75 -1.71
C ILE A 114 11.74 -3.54 -3.01
N ILE A 115 11.09 -3.02 -4.05
CA ILE A 115 10.98 -3.69 -5.35
C ILE A 115 12.37 -3.92 -5.94
N ASP A 116 13.23 -2.91 -5.93
CA ASP A 116 14.60 -3.01 -6.45
C ASP A 116 15.45 -4.01 -5.63
N TYR A 117 15.26 -4.04 -4.32
CA TYR A 117 15.92 -5.00 -3.45
C TYR A 117 15.48 -6.44 -3.76
N VAL A 118 14.18 -6.66 -3.90
CA VAL A 118 13.60 -7.96 -4.23
C VAL A 118 14.08 -8.44 -5.61
N GLU A 119 14.11 -7.56 -6.61
CA GLU A 119 14.61 -7.89 -7.95
C GLU A 119 16.08 -8.27 -7.95
N ARG A 120 16.93 -7.56 -7.22
CA ARG A 120 18.37 -7.81 -7.16
C ARG A 120 18.76 -9.00 -6.29
N THR A 121 18.02 -9.23 -5.19
CA THR A 121 18.40 -10.23 -4.18
C THR A 121 17.87 -11.62 -4.52
N PHE A 122 16.64 -11.69 -5.05
CA PHE A 122 16.00 -12.96 -5.35
C PHE A 122 16.08 -13.25 -6.84
N THR A 123 17.21 -13.81 -7.25
CA THR A 123 17.52 -14.25 -8.62
C THR A 123 17.76 -15.75 -8.65
N GLY A 124 17.61 -16.37 -9.80
CA GLY A 124 17.89 -17.81 -9.98
C GLY A 124 16.99 -18.43 -11.04
N GLU A 125 17.31 -19.67 -11.39
CA GLU A 125 16.69 -20.41 -12.50
C GLU A 125 15.17 -20.63 -12.31
N HIS A 126 14.72 -20.66 -11.04
CA HIS A 126 13.30 -20.87 -10.68
C HIS A 126 12.58 -19.59 -10.21
N VAL A 127 13.24 -18.44 -10.23
CA VAL A 127 12.67 -17.15 -9.81
C VAL A 127 12.38 -16.29 -11.02
N VAL A 128 11.12 -15.86 -11.17
CA VAL A 128 10.73 -14.98 -12.27
C VAL A 128 11.45 -13.63 -12.15
N ALA A 129 12.16 -13.24 -13.21
CA ALA A 129 12.70 -11.89 -13.34
C ALA A 129 11.64 -10.97 -13.95
N LEU A 130 11.24 -9.93 -13.23
CA LEU A 130 10.29 -8.92 -13.73
C LEU A 130 11.01 -7.75 -14.42
N MET A 131 12.30 -7.59 -14.16
CA MET A 131 13.16 -6.64 -14.86
C MET A 131 13.96 -7.36 -15.94
N PRO A 132 13.88 -6.92 -17.21
CA PRO A 132 14.75 -7.41 -18.27
C PRO A 132 16.22 -7.09 -18.00
N GLU A 133 17.11 -7.73 -18.75
CA GLU A 133 18.55 -7.54 -18.63
C GLU A 133 18.95 -6.06 -18.80
N VAL A 134 19.81 -5.58 -17.89
CA VAL A 134 20.28 -4.20 -17.86
C VAL A 134 20.97 -3.84 -19.19
N GLY A 135 20.63 -2.70 -19.75
CA GLY A 135 21.15 -2.24 -21.04
C GLY A 135 20.34 -2.71 -22.25
N SER A 136 19.38 -3.63 -22.08
CA SER A 136 18.47 -4.00 -23.16
C SER A 136 17.45 -2.88 -23.45
N PRO A 137 16.98 -2.76 -24.71
CA PRO A 137 15.90 -1.81 -25.05
C PRO A 137 14.61 -2.06 -24.26
N GLN A 138 14.39 -3.30 -23.86
CA GLN A 138 13.23 -3.69 -23.08
C GLN A 138 13.35 -3.21 -21.61
N HIS A 139 14.55 -3.27 -21.04
CA HIS A 139 14.83 -2.71 -19.72
C HIS A 139 14.53 -1.19 -19.68
N ALA A 140 15.01 -0.44 -20.67
CA ALA A 140 14.76 0.99 -20.77
C ALA A 140 13.25 1.32 -20.83
N ARG A 141 12.47 0.53 -21.58
CA ARG A 141 11.01 0.69 -21.64
C ARG A 141 10.33 0.41 -20.29
N VAL A 142 10.74 -0.64 -19.60
CA VAL A 142 10.17 -0.96 -18.27
C VAL A 142 10.41 0.19 -17.31
N LEU A 143 11.62 0.78 -17.30
CA LEU A 143 11.92 1.95 -16.48
C LEU A 143 11.08 3.17 -16.88
N GLN A 144 10.90 3.43 -18.17
CA GLN A 144 10.06 4.53 -18.66
C GLN A 144 8.60 4.39 -18.18
N TYR A 145 8.01 3.19 -18.26
CA TYR A 145 6.65 2.96 -17.79
C TYR A 145 6.55 2.94 -16.26
N ARG A 146 7.59 2.49 -15.55
CA ARG A 146 7.67 2.64 -14.10
C ARG A 146 7.59 4.11 -13.70
N GLU A 147 8.44 4.96 -14.28
CA GLU A 147 8.44 6.39 -14.01
C GLU A 147 7.09 7.04 -14.34
N LEU A 148 6.51 6.73 -15.50
CA LEU A 148 5.21 7.24 -15.92
C LEU A 148 4.08 6.88 -14.94
N LEU A 149 4.04 5.63 -14.47
CA LEU A 149 2.98 5.14 -13.57
C LEU A 149 3.19 5.60 -12.12
N ASP A 150 4.43 5.71 -11.66
CA ASP A 150 4.75 6.21 -10.32
C ASP A 150 4.57 7.73 -10.21
N ALA A 151 4.63 8.47 -11.32
CA ALA A 151 4.30 9.89 -11.37
C ALA A 151 2.78 10.18 -11.21
N LEU A 152 1.91 9.18 -11.35
CA LEU A 152 0.47 9.37 -11.16
C LEU A 152 0.15 9.67 -9.69
N PRO A 153 -0.61 10.74 -9.39
CA PRO A 153 -0.96 11.13 -8.02
C PRO A 153 -2.06 10.22 -7.44
N MET A 154 -1.73 8.95 -7.21
CA MET A 154 -2.69 7.92 -6.78
C MET A 154 -3.33 8.23 -5.43
N ASP A 155 -2.64 8.96 -4.55
CA ASP A 155 -3.20 9.44 -3.29
C ASP A 155 -4.30 10.47 -3.54
N ALA A 156 -4.07 11.42 -4.46
CA ALA A 156 -5.06 12.42 -4.84
C ALA A 156 -6.29 11.78 -5.50
N TYR A 157 -6.10 10.80 -6.39
CA TYR A 157 -7.23 10.04 -6.95
C TYR A 157 -7.98 9.30 -5.85
N THR A 158 -7.28 8.64 -4.92
CA THR A 158 -7.91 7.87 -3.85
C THR A 158 -8.71 8.78 -2.91
N HIS A 159 -8.08 9.83 -2.37
CA HIS A 159 -8.74 10.75 -1.45
C HIS A 159 -9.82 11.55 -2.15
N GLY A 160 -9.52 12.09 -3.33
CA GLY A 160 -10.45 12.92 -4.10
C GLY A 160 -11.71 12.17 -4.52
N CYS A 161 -11.60 10.93 -5.01
CA CYS A 161 -12.78 10.12 -5.35
C CYS A 161 -13.62 9.72 -4.12
N ILE A 162 -12.98 9.61 -2.94
CA ILE A 162 -13.70 9.37 -1.69
C ILE A 162 -14.44 10.64 -1.24
N LEU A 163 -13.79 11.79 -1.33
CA LEU A 163 -14.38 13.08 -0.94
C LEU A 163 -15.44 13.54 -1.93
N HIS A 164 -15.25 13.27 -3.21
CA HIS A 164 -16.08 13.70 -4.34
C HIS A 164 -16.60 12.50 -5.16
N PRO A 165 -17.50 11.67 -4.60
CA PRO A 165 -18.02 10.49 -5.28
C PRO A 165 -18.78 10.80 -6.57
N GLU A 166 -19.21 12.05 -6.77
CA GLU A 166 -19.84 12.53 -8.00
C GLU A 166 -18.89 12.54 -9.22
N LEU A 167 -17.58 12.46 -9.00
CA LEU A 167 -16.58 12.35 -10.06
C LEU A 167 -16.41 10.90 -10.55
N THR A 168 -17.02 9.95 -9.87
CA THR A 168 -16.91 8.51 -10.13
C THR A 168 -18.21 7.91 -10.62
N THR A 169 -18.09 6.75 -11.29
CA THR A 169 -19.23 5.95 -11.73
C THR A 169 -19.07 4.54 -11.13
N ASP A 170 -19.98 4.08 -10.30
CA ASP A 170 -19.90 2.77 -9.64
C ASP A 170 -18.68 2.60 -8.73
N SER A 171 -18.37 3.61 -7.94
CA SER A 171 -17.37 3.46 -6.86
C SER A 171 -17.74 2.30 -5.96
N MET A 172 -16.77 1.43 -5.72
CA MET A 172 -16.92 0.27 -4.84
C MET A 172 -16.76 0.62 -3.36
N ILE A 173 -16.48 1.90 -3.07
CA ILE A 173 -16.31 2.39 -1.71
C ILE A 173 -17.70 2.55 -1.08
N PRO A 174 -17.99 1.86 0.02
CA PRO A 174 -19.28 1.99 0.70
C PRO A 174 -19.50 3.41 1.19
N LYS A 175 -20.73 3.92 1.09
CA LYS A 175 -21.07 5.31 1.52
C LYS A 175 -20.72 5.56 3.00
N TYR A 176 -20.82 4.55 3.87
CA TYR A 176 -20.43 4.69 5.27
C TYR A 176 -18.90 4.86 5.45
N ALA A 177 -18.08 4.22 4.60
CA ALA A 177 -16.64 4.40 4.62
C ALA A 177 -16.22 5.81 4.22
N THR A 178 -16.93 6.42 3.26
CA THR A 178 -16.75 7.83 2.90
C THR A 178 -16.99 8.76 4.10
N ALA A 179 -18.09 8.54 4.83
CA ALA A 179 -18.40 9.33 6.03
C ALA A 179 -17.35 9.16 7.13
N GLU A 180 -16.86 7.92 7.32
CA GLU A 180 -15.80 7.60 8.29
C GLU A 180 -14.48 8.27 7.91
N ILE A 181 -14.08 8.20 6.65
CA ILE A 181 -12.84 8.83 6.16
C ILE A 181 -12.93 10.35 6.29
N ARG A 182 -14.06 10.97 5.91
CA ARG A 182 -14.27 12.42 6.11
C ARG A 182 -14.15 12.81 7.57
N ARG A 183 -14.70 12.01 8.47
CA ARG A 183 -14.59 12.24 9.92
C ARG A 183 -13.14 12.14 10.39
N HIS A 184 -12.38 11.15 9.92
CA HIS A 184 -10.96 11.02 10.25
C HIS A 184 -10.13 12.20 9.73
N LEU A 185 -10.40 12.66 8.52
CA LEU A 185 -9.74 13.84 7.96
C LEU A 185 -10.05 15.11 8.79
N ALA A 186 -11.33 15.32 9.15
CA ALA A 186 -11.72 16.44 9.99
C ALA A 186 -11.11 16.39 11.41
N ASN A 187 -11.03 15.20 12.00
CA ASN A 187 -10.39 15.01 13.31
C ASN A 187 -8.88 15.25 13.24
N ALA A 188 -8.21 14.76 12.20
CA ALA A 188 -6.78 15.00 11.99
C ALA A 188 -6.47 16.50 11.88
N THR A 189 -7.35 17.26 11.22
CA THR A 189 -7.28 18.73 11.17
C THR A 189 -7.37 19.35 12.56
N THR A 190 -8.34 18.90 13.36
CA THR A 190 -8.59 19.43 14.69
C THR A 190 -7.45 19.07 15.65
N ASP A 191 -6.93 17.86 15.56
CA ASP A 191 -5.82 17.38 16.40
C ASP A 191 -4.51 18.12 16.07
N LEU A 192 -4.29 18.46 14.80
CA LEU A 192 -3.17 19.30 14.38
C LEU A 192 -3.25 20.74 14.93
N MET A 193 -4.45 21.32 14.94
CA MET A 193 -4.66 22.66 15.53
C MET A 193 -4.40 22.66 17.04
N LYS A 194 -4.68 21.56 17.75
CA LYS A 194 -4.39 21.42 19.18
C LYS A 194 -2.89 21.29 19.46
N LEU A 195 -2.15 20.55 18.63
CA LEU A 195 -0.70 20.37 18.78
C LEU A 195 0.09 21.66 18.56
N ASP A 196 -0.45 22.61 17.81
CA ASP A 196 0.18 23.95 17.61
C ASP A 196 0.10 24.81 18.90
N HIS A 197 -0.65 24.38 19.92
CA HIS A 197 -0.84 25.08 21.20
C HIS A 197 -0.21 24.38 22.42
N GLU A 198 0.34 23.18 22.29
CA GLU A 198 1.00 22.48 23.39
C GLU A 198 2.54 22.51 23.19
N GLU A 199 3.20 23.24 24.09
CA GLU A 199 4.67 23.38 24.13
C GLU A 199 5.34 22.10 24.64
N GLU A 200 5.71 21.17 23.75
CA GLU A 200 6.74 20.17 24.05
C GLU A 200 7.96 20.34 23.10
N PRO A 201 9.18 20.67 23.64
CA PRO A 201 10.19 21.37 22.87
C PRO A 201 11.16 20.53 22.04
N GLN A 202 11.15 19.22 21.96
CA GLN A 202 12.28 18.49 21.34
C GLN A 202 11.94 17.42 20.28
N LEU A 203 10.70 16.99 20.15
CA LEU A 203 10.28 16.03 19.10
C LEU A 203 9.33 16.63 18.06
N SER A 204 8.98 17.91 18.22
CA SER A 204 7.82 18.50 17.56
C SER A 204 8.10 19.00 16.12
N GLU A 205 9.27 19.57 15.78
CA GLU A 205 9.45 20.24 14.50
C GLU A 205 9.37 19.31 13.26
N PRO A 206 10.06 18.18 13.19
CA PRO A 206 9.93 17.29 12.03
C PRO A 206 8.54 16.66 11.92
N TYR A 207 7.91 16.35 13.06
CA TYR A 207 6.58 15.78 13.13
C TYR A 207 5.51 16.80 12.71
N LEU A 208 5.57 18.03 13.23
CA LEU A 208 4.67 19.14 12.85
C LEU A 208 4.85 19.50 11.37
N SER A 209 6.08 19.55 10.86
CA SER A 209 6.35 19.78 9.44
C SER A 209 5.72 18.70 8.56
N LYS A 210 5.84 17.43 8.94
CA LYS A 210 5.21 16.31 8.25
C LYS A 210 3.68 16.40 8.28
N GLN A 211 3.11 16.72 9.41
CA GLN A 211 1.68 16.91 9.60
C GLN A 211 1.15 18.08 8.76
N LYS A 212 1.84 19.23 8.74
CA LYS A 212 1.46 20.38 7.90
C LYS A 212 1.49 20.03 6.41
N LYS A 213 2.50 19.27 5.95
CA LYS A 213 2.59 18.79 4.57
C LYS A 213 1.45 17.83 4.22
N LEU A 214 1.11 16.91 5.12
CA LEU A 214 -0.01 15.98 4.92
C LEU A 214 -1.35 16.72 4.84
N MET A 215 -1.55 17.73 5.71
CA MET A 215 -2.72 18.58 5.72
C MET A 215 -2.87 19.36 4.41
N ALA A 216 -1.78 20.00 3.95
CA ALA A 216 -1.78 20.74 2.69
C ALA A 216 -2.17 19.82 1.52
N LYS A 217 -1.65 18.60 1.47
CA LYS A 217 -2.03 17.59 0.47
C LYS A 217 -3.51 17.22 0.56
N ILE A 218 -4.05 17.01 1.76
CA ILE A 218 -5.47 16.67 1.94
C ILE A 218 -6.39 17.80 1.46
N LEU A 219 -6.03 19.06 1.75
CA LEU A 219 -6.79 20.22 1.27
C LEU A 219 -6.74 20.35 -0.26
N GLU A 220 -5.56 20.06 -0.86
CA GLU A 220 -5.42 20.01 -2.33
C GLU A 220 -6.27 18.88 -2.93
N HIS A 221 -6.32 17.72 -2.27
CA HIS A 221 -7.14 16.57 -2.69
C HIS A 221 -8.65 16.80 -2.52
N ASP A 222 -9.09 17.82 -1.80
CA ASP A 222 -10.49 18.24 -1.67
C ASP A 222 -10.88 19.32 -2.69
N ASP A 223 -9.94 19.84 -3.48
CA ASP A 223 -10.21 20.79 -4.56
C ASP A 223 -10.71 20.07 -5.82
N VAL A 224 -11.98 20.26 -6.14
CA VAL A 224 -12.63 19.66 -7.33
C VAL A 224 -11.97 20.12 -8.63
N SER A 225 -11.46 21.35 -8.70
CA SER A 225 -10.79 21.88 -9.90
C SER A 225 -9.47 21.17 -10.13
N TYR A 226 -8.68 21.01 -9.07
CA TYR A 226 -7.46 20.22 -9.08
C TYR A 226 -7.72 18.77 -9.49
N LEU A 227 -8.73 18.13 -8.87
CA LEU A 227 -9.10 16.74 -9.19
C LEU A 227 -9.52 16.58 -10.67
N LYS A 228 -10.32 17.49 -11.21
CA LYS A 228 -10.70 17.45 -12.64
C LYS A 228 -9.49 17.59 -13.55
N LYS A 229 -8.52 18.43 -13.18
CA LYS A 229 -7.26 18.59 -13.91
C LYS A 229 -6.46 17.29 -13.95
N ILE A 230 -6.15 16.71 -12.79
CA ILE A 230 -5.36 15.48 -12.72
C ILE A 230 -6.09 14.26 -13.33
N LEU A 231 -7.41 14.20 -13.26
CA LEU A 231 -8.22 13.19 -13.96
C LEU A 231 -8.17 13.37 -15.49
N GLY A 232 -8.00 14.59 -15.98
CA GLY A 232 -7.72 14.88 -17.41
C GLY A 232 -6.32 14.42 -17.81
N GLU A 233 -5.31 14.66 -16.96
CA GLU A 233 -3.94 14.17 -17.16
C GLU A 233 -3.87 12.64 -17.14
N LEU A 234 -4.64 11.99 -16.25
CA LEU A 234 -4.81 10.54 -16.27
C LEU A 234 -5.33 10.02 -17.61
N ALA A 235 -6.32 10.70 -18.20
CA ALA A 235 -6.84 10.31 -19.51
C ALA A 235 -5.73 10.29 -20.58
N MET A 236 -4.86 11.31 -20.60
CA MET A 236 -3.73 11.39 -21.54
C MET A 236 -2.72 10.26 -21.33
N VAL A 237 -2.41 9.91 -20.08
CA VAL A 237 -1.53 8.79 -19.76
C VAL A 237 -2.15 7.47 -20.25
N LEU A 238 -3.44 7.26 -20.02
CA LEU A 238 -4.13 6.05 -20.49
C LEU A 238 -4.23 5.99 -22.02
N ASP A 239 -4.36 7.12 -22.73
CA ASP A 239 -4.30 7.19 -24.18
C ASP A 239 -2.91 6.79 -24.71
N GLN A 240 -1.85 7.26 -24.06
CA GLN A 240 -0.47 6.86 -24.39
C GLN A 240 -0.27 5.35 -24.22
N ILE A 241 -0.78 4.76 -23.13
CA ILE A 241 -0.69 3.32 -22.87
C ILE A 241 -1.52 2.53 -23.88
N GLU A 242 -2.73 2.99 -24.22
CA GLU A 242 -3.58 2.37 -25.26
C GLU A 242 -2.85 2.32 -26.60
N ALA A 243 -2.26 3.45 -27.03
CA ALA A 243 -1.50 3.55 -28.28
C ALA A 243 -0.28 2.61 -28.29
N GLU A 244 0.42 2.47 -27.16
CA GLU A 244 1.55 1.55 -27.07
C GLU A 244 1.11 0.08 -27.15
N LEU A 245 0.02 -0.29 -26.46
CA LEU A 245 -0.55 -1.64 -26.54
C LEU A 245 -1.01 -1.98 -27.97
N GLU A 246 -1.62 -1.04 -28.69
CA GLU A 246 -1.98 -1.22 -30.09
C GLU A 246 -0.74 -1.39 -30.97
N LYS A 247 0.28 -0.56 -30.78
CA LYS A 247 1.56 -0.67 -31.47
C LYS A 247 2.20 -2.05 -31.25
N ARG A 248 2.23 -2.55 -30.00
CA ARG A 248 2.75 -3.89 -29.69
C ARG A 248 1.98 -4.99 -30.41
N LYS A 249 0.67 -4.85 -30.51
CA LYS A 249 -0.19 -5.78 -31.24
C LYS A 249 0.12 -5.81 -32.73
N LEU A 250 0.36 -4.66 -33.34
CA LEU A 250 0.74 -4.55 -34.74
C LEU A 250 2.15 -5.13 -35.01
N GLU A 251 3.14 -4.80 -34.16
CA GLU A 251 4.52 -5.27 -34.30
C GLU A 251 4.66 -6.80 -34.14
N ASN A 252 3.75 -7.43 -33.40
CA ASN A 252 3.80 -8.86 -33.10
C ASN A 252 2.69 -9.65 -33.82
N GLN A 253 2.14 -9.13 -34.90
CA GLN A 253 1.17 -9.85 -35.70
C GLN A 253 1.77 -11.16 -36.25
N GLY A 254 1.12 -12.28 -35.90
CA GLY A 254 1.57 -13.62 -36.30
C GLY A 254 2.46 -14.34 -35.27
N GLN A 255 2.90 -13.69 -34.21
CA GLN A 255 3.57 -14.35 -33.09
C GLN A 255 2.53 -14.98 -32.15
N LYS A 256 2.77 -16.24 -31.75
CA LYS A 256 1.91 -16.95 -30.78
C LYS A 256 2.38 -16.67 -29.36
N CYS A 257 2.49 -15.41 -28.97
CA CYS A 257 2.81 -15.04 -27.58
C CYS A 257 1.70 -14.15 -27.01
N GLU A 258 1.56 -14.17 -25.69
CA GLU A 258 0.71 -13.23 -24.98
C GLU A 258 1.42 -11.88 -24.92
N LEU A 259 0.72 -10.81 -25.34
CA LEU A 259 1.32 -9.48 -25.46
C LEU A 259 1.09 -8.67 -24.18
N TRP A 260 2.19 -8.13 -23.68
CA TRP A 260 2.26 -7.26 -22.52
C TRP A 260 2.78 -5.87 -22.91
N LEU A 261 2.79 -4.92 -21.99
CA LEU A 261 3.13 -3.52 -22.26
C LEU A 261 4.52 -3.35 -22.92
N CYS A 262 5.51 -4.15 -22.50
CA CYS A 262 6.87 -4.07 -23.02
C CYS A 262 7.24 -5.18 -24.02
N GLY A 263 6.32 -6.06 -24.38
CA GLY A 263 6.55 -7.17 -25.33
C GLY A 263 5.85 -8.47 -24.94
N CYS A 264 6.47 -9.63 -25.23
CA CYS A 264 5.90 -10.94 -24.93
C CYS A 264 6.16 -11.43 -23.49
N ALA A 265 7.07 -10.81 -22.77
CA ALA A 265 7.36 -11.15 -21.38
C ALA A 265 6.57 -10.23 -20.43
N PHE A 266 5.98 -10.83 -19.38
CA PHE A 266 5.36 -10.08 -18.31
C PHE A 266 6.44 -9.45 -17.43
N THR A 267 6.37 -8.14 -17.21
CA THR A 267 7.42 -7.34 -16.57
C THR A 267 6.89 -6.53 -15.39
N LEU A 268 7.79 -5.84 -14.69
CA LEU A 268 7.42 -4.91 -13.62
C LEU A 268 6.46 -3.82 -14.12
N ALA A 269 6.61 -3.34 -15.36
CA ALA A 269 5.68 -2.35 -15.94
C ALA A 269 4.25 -2.87 -15.97
N ASP A 270 4.06 -4.16 -16.26
CA ASP A 270 2.73 -4.80 -16.30
C ASP A 270 2.16 -4.99 -14.89
N VAL A 271 3.00 -5.28 -13.90
CA VAL A 271 2.60 -5.34 -12.48
C VAL A 271 2.08 -3.99 -12.03
N LEU A 272 2.83 -2.92 -12.30
CA LEU A 272 2.48 -1.56 -11.89
C LEU A 272 1.23 -1.06 -12.62
N LEU A 273 1.11 -1.28 -13.93
CA LEU A 273 -0.08 -0.93 -14.69
C LEU A 273 -1.31 -1.68 -14.18
N GLY A 274 -1.19 -2.99 -13.96
CA GLY A 274 -2.27 -3.80 -13.44
C GLY A 274 -2.75 -3.35 -12.05
N ALA A 275 -1.81 -3.02 -11.14
CA ALA A 275 -2.13 -2.47 -9.83
C ALA A 275 -2.84 -1.12 -9.94
N THR A 276 -2.37 -0.25 -10.82
CA THR A 276 -2.96 1.08 -11.10
C THR A 276 -4.40 0.93 -11.61
N LEU A 277 -4.62 0.13 -12.63
CA LEU A 277 -5.96 -0.11 -13.18
C LEU A 277 -6.90 -0.73 -12.16
N HIS A 278 -6.41 -1.66 -11.33
CA HIS A 278 -7.20 -2.23 -10.25
C HIS A 278 -7.63 -1.15 -9.25
N ARG A 279 -6.72 -0.25 -8.84
CA ARG A 279 -7.03 0.86 -7.94
C ARG A 279 -8.05 1.81 -8.57
N LEU A 280 -7.86 2.20 -9.83
CA LEU A 280 -8.79 3.08 -10.55
C LEU A 280 -10.19 2.45 -10.67
N LYS A 281 -10.25 1.14 -10.93
CA LYS A 281 -11.53 0.42 -10.96
C LYS A 281 -12.19 0.40 -9.58
N PHE A 282 -11.44 0.15 -8.52
CA PHE A 282 -11.92 0.21 -7.13
C PHE A 282 -12.54 1.59 -6.79
N LEU A 283 -11.93 2.65 -7.30
CA LEU A 283 -12.43 4.03 -7.13
C LEU A 283 -13.65 4.35 -7.99
N GLY A 284 -14.04 3.47 -8.93
CA GLY A 284 -15.17 3.67 -9.82
C GLY A 284 -14.87 4.51 -11.05
N LEU A 285 -13.63 4.46 -11.53
CA LEU A 285 -13.18 5.21 -12.69
C LEU A 285 -13.16 4.36 -13.97
N SER A 286 -13.29 3.03 -13.89
CA SER A 286 -13.14 2.11 -15.02
C SER A 286 -14.14 2.38 -16.15
N LYS A 287 -15.42 2.59 -15.82
CA LYS A 287 -16.47 2.85 -16.82
C LYS A 287 -16.21 4.09 -17.66
N LYS A 288 -15.61 5.12 -17.08
CA LYS A 288 -15.31 6.37 -17.75
C LYS A 288 -14.05 6.29 -18.62
N TYR A 289 -13.09 5.44 -18.23
CA TYR A 289 -11.75 5.50 -18.83
C TYR A 289 -11.41 4.35 -19.76
N TRP A 290 -12.06 3.16 -19.68
CA TRP A 290 -11.79 2.04 -20.61
C TRP A 290 -12.95 1.06 -20.80
N GLU A 291 -13.88 0.93 -19.85
CA GLU A 291 -15.01 0.00 -20.01
C GLU A 291 -16.14 0.57 -20.89
N ASP A 292 -16.04 1.82 -21.30
CA ASP A 292 -16.92 2.46 -22.31
C ASP A 292 -16.55 2.09 -23.75
N GLY A 293 -15.49 1.31 -23.93
CA GLY A 293 -14.97 0.91 -25.24
C GLY A 293 -13.99 1.91 -25.86
N SER A 294 -13.65 3.01 -25.16
CA SER A 294 -12.70 4.01 -25.67
C SER A 294 -11.26 3.48 -25.74
N ARG A 295 -10.89 2.49 -24.88
CA ARG A 295 -9.55 1.92 -24.82
C ARG A 295 -9.61 0.39 -24.78
N PRO A 296 -9.87 -0.27 -25.92
CA PRO A 296 -10.12 -1.71 -25.96
C PRO A 296 -8.87 -2.56 -25.67
N ASN A 297 -7.67 -2.09 -26.02
CA ASN A 297 -6.44 -2.82 -25.73
C ASN A 297 -6.11 -2.76 -24.23
N LEU A 298 -6.34 -1.62 -23.59
CA LEU A 298 -6.21 -1.45 -22.15
C LEU A 298 -7.20 -2.32 -21.39
N GLN A 299 -8.46 -2.39 -21.83
CA GLN A 299 -9.46 -3.29 -21.27
C GLN A 299 -9.01 -4.75 -21.39
N SER A 300 -8.61 -5.17 -22.59
CA SER A 300 -8.11 -6.52 -22.83
C SER A 300 -6.87 -6.85 -22.01
N PHE A 301 -5.94 -5.91 -21.85
CA PHE A 301 -4.79 -6.04 -20.97
C PHE A 301 -5.23 -6.28 -19.52
N PHE A 302 -6.14 -5.45 -19.01
CA PHE A 302 -6.61 -5.55 -17.62
C PHE A 302 -7.31 -6.88 -17.34
N GLU A 303 -8.14 -7.36 -18.28
CA GLU A 303 -8.80 -8.67 -18.17
C GLU A 303 -7.79 -9.83 -18.12
N ARG A 304 -6.67 -9.74 -18.86
CA ARG A 304 -5.60 -10.75 -18.83
C ARG A 304 -4.85 -10.71 -17.49
N VAL A 305 -4.46 -9.52 -17.02
CA VAL A 305 -3.76 -9.34 -15.75
C VAL A 305 -4.58 -9.90 -14.59
N GLN A 306 -5.88 -9.64 -14.55
CA GLN A 306 -6.76 -10.15 -13.49
C GLN A 306 -6.82 -11.69 -13.43
N ARG A 307 -6.52 -12.40 -14.52
CA ARG A 307 -6.47 -13.87 -14.56
C ARG A 307 -5.18 -14.45 -13.99
N ARG A 308 -4.12 -13.63 -13.82
CA ARG A 308 -2.85 -14.10 -13.25
C ARG A 308 -3.02 -14.51 -11.79
N PHE A 309 -2.29 -15.57 -11.40
CA PHE A 309 -2.37 -16.12 -10.05
C PHE A 309 -2.03 -15.08 -8.97
N ALA A 310 -0.95 -14.30 -9.16
CA ALA A 310 -0.53 -13.29 -8.19
C ALA A 310 -1.60 -12.20 -7.99
N PHE A 311 -2.22 -11.72 -9.06
CA PHE A 311 -3.30 -10.74 -8.98
C PHE A 311 -4.51 -11.27 -8.23
N ARG A 312 -4.93 -12.50 -8.51
CA ARG A 312 -6.03 -13.14 -7.77
C ARG A 312 -5.69 -13.37 -6.30
N LYS A 313 -4.44 -13.78 -6.01
CA LYS A 313 -3.97 -14.02 -4.64
C LYS A 313 -3.90 -12.71 -3.82
N VAL A 314 -3.35 -11.64 -4.39
CA VAL A 314 -3.05 -10.39 -3.68
C VAL A 314 -4.23 -9.43 -3.66
N LEU A 315 -4.87 -9.24 -4.82
CA LEU A 315 -5.95 -8.25 -4.98
C LEU A 315 -7.34 -8.91 -4.91
N GLY A 316 -7.42 -10.19 -5.25
CA GLY A 316 -8.66 -10.95 -5.28
C GLY A 316 -9.66 -10.43 -6.32
N ASP A 317 -10.93 -10.80 -6.14
CA ASP A 317 -12.03 -10.09 -6.75
C ASP A 317 -12.18 -8.74 -6.00
N ILE A 318 -12.48 -7.67 -6.70
CA ILE A 318 -12.66 -6.32 -6.13
C ILE A 318 -13.63 -6.34 -4.94
N HIS A 319 -14.67 -7.17 -4.99
CA HIS A 319 -15.61 -7.39 -3.88
C HIS A 319 -14.95 -8.04 -2.66
N THR A 320 -14.00 -8.95 -2.86
CA THR A 320 -13.26 -9.60 -1.77
C THR A 320 -12.30 -8.63 -1.10
N THR A 321 -11.74 -7.70 -1.84
CA THR A 321 -10.86 -6.64 -1.30
C THR A 321 -11.62 -5.73 -0.33
N LEU A 322 -12.87 -5.38 -0.63
CA LEU A 322 -13.73 -4.63 0.29
C LEU A 322 -14.06 -5.43 1.56
N LEU A 323 -14.37 -6.72 1.40
CA LEU A 323 -14.68 -7.59 2.52
C LEU A 323 -13.47 -7.75 3.44
N SER A 324 -12.27 -7.93 2.89
CA SER A 324 -11.02 -8.05 3.66
C SER A 324 -10.63 -6.77 4.41
N ALA A 325 -11.04 -5.61 3.93
CA ALA A 325 -10.81 -4.33 4.63
C ALA A 325 -11.77 -4.11 5.82
N VAL A 326 -13.01 -4.63 5.70
CA VAL A 326 -14.07 -4.37 6.69
C VAL A 326 -14.09 -5.43 7.80
N ILE A 327 -13.93 -6.70 7.46
CA ILE A 327 -14.06 -7.82 8.42
C ILE A 327 -13.03 -7.77 9.55
N PRO A 328 -11.71 -7.63 9.30
CA PRO A 328 -10.72 -7.55 10.38
C PRO A 328 -10.97 -6.38 11.31
N ASN A 329 -11.36 -5.22 10.78
CA ASN A 329 -11.66 -4.04 11.59
C ASN A 329 -12.90 -4.22 12.45
N ALA A 330 -13.95 -4.87 11.95
CA ALA A 330 -15.13 -5.18 12.73
C ALA A 330 -14.81 -6.14 13.89
N PHE A 331 -14.02 -7.19 13.66
CA PHE A 331 -13.60 -8.11 14.73
C PHE A 331 -12.68 -7.45 15.77
N ARG A 332 -11.76 -6.57 15.35
CA ARG A 332 -10.87 -5.83 16.27
C ARG A 332 -11.65 -4.82 17.12
N LEU A 333 -12.65 -4.12 16.55
CA LEU A 333 -13.54 -3.22 17.29
C LEU A 333 -14.35 -3.95 18.35
N VAL A 334 -14.89 -5.14 18.02
CA VAL A 334 -15.61 -6.00 18.98
C VAL A 334 -14.69 -6.48 20.11
N LYS A 335 -13.42 -6.78 19.81
CA LYS A 335 -12.43 -7.21 20.80
C LYS A 335 -12.00 -6.09 21.76
N ARG A 336 -11.94 -4.83 21.30
CA ARG A 336 -11.57 -3.66 22.12
C ARG A 336 -12.71 -3.14 23.00
N LYS A 337 -13.97 -3.23 22.54
CA LYS A 337 -15.17 -2.85 23.31
C LYS A 337 -16.23 -3.94 23.10
N PRO A 338 -16.30 -4.92 24.01
CA PRO A 338 -17.36 -5.93 23.90
C PRO A 338 -18.72 -5.20 23.89
N PRO A 339 -19.56 -5.48 22.88
CA PRO A 339 -20.89 -4.85 22.82
C PRO A 339 -21.69 -5.24 24.04
N SER A 340 -22.53 -4.31 24.54
CA SER A 340 -23.55 -4.63 25.51
C SER A 340 -24.42 -5.77 24.99
N PHE A 341 -25.06 -6.54 25.87
CA PHE A 341 -25.86 -7.73 25.51
C PHE A 341 -26.81 -7.49 24.33
N PHE A 342 -27.43 -6.31 24.26
CA PHE A 342 -28.27 -5.87 23.12
C PHE A 342 -27.48 -5.63 21.82
N GLY A 343 -26.27 -5.09 21.90
CA GLY A 343 -25.39 -4.89 20.74
C GLY A 343 -24.84 -6.20 20.18
N ALA A 344 -24.55 -7.19 21.03
CA ALA A 344 -24.11 -8.50 20.62
C ALA A 344 -25.21 -9.27 19.84
N SER A 345 -26.46 -9.16 20.29
CA SER A 345 -27.60 -9.78 19.59
C SER A 345 -27.86 -9.14 18.22
N PHE A 346 -27.69 -7.82 18.10
CA PHE A 346 -27.81 -7.12 16.82
C PHE A 346 -26.67 -7.48 15.85
N LEU A 347 -25.43 -7.58 16.35
CA LEU A 347 -24.28 -8.00 15.55
C LEU A 347 -24.39 -9.46 15.08
N MET A 348 -24.84 -10.36 15.93
CA MET A 348 -25.09 -11.75 15.58
C MET A 348 -26.24 -11.87 14.57
N GLY A 349 -27.30 -11.09 14.71
CA GLY A 349 -28.41 -11.01 13.74
C GLY A 349 -27.98 -10.46 12.39
N SER A 350 -27.13 -9.44 12.36
CA SER A 350 -26.62 -8.85 11.11
C SER A 350 -25.60 -9.77 10.40
N LEU A 351 -24.73 -10.47 11.16
CA LEU A 351 -23.81 -11.47 10.60
C LEU A 351 -24.57 -12.71 10.09
N GLY A 352 -25.60 -13.15 10.81
CA GLY A 352 -26.48 -14.23 10.37
C GLY A 352 -27.28 -13.85 9.11
N GLY A 353 -27.76 -12.62 9.04
CA GLY A 353 -28.42 -12.06 7.86
C GLY A 353 -27.48 -11.97 6.65
N MET A 354 -26.25 -11.50 6.83
CA MET A 354 -25.24 -11.46 5.77
C MET A 354 -24.82 -12.86 5.32
N GLY A 355 -24.65 -13.80 6.24
CA GLY A 355 -24.38 -15.21 5.92
C GLY A 355 -25.52 -15.87 5.12
N TYR A 356 -26.77 -15.59 5.50
CA TYR A 356 -27.95 -16.07 4.78
C TYR A 356 -28.06 -15.42 3.38
N PHE A 357 -27.80 -14.11 3.24
CA PHE A 357 -27.78 -13.43 1.95
C PHE A 357 -26.63 -13.93 1.04
N ALA A 358 -25.45 -14.15 1.59
CA ALA A 358 -24.33 -14.74 0.85
C ALA A 358 -24.65 -16.16 0.39
N TYR A 359 -25.23 -17.00 1.26
CA TYR A 359 -25.70 -18.35 0.94
C TYR A 359 -26.79 -18.33 -0.15
N TRP A 360 -27.79 -17.47 -0.02
CA TRP A 360 -28.87 -17.33 -1.00
C TRP A 360 -28.35 -16.82 -2.35
N TYR A 361 -27.44 -15.84 -2.37
CA TYR A 361 -26.80 -15.33 -3.57
C TYR A 361 -25.95 -16.39 -4.28
N LEU A 362 -25.15 -17.13 -3.53
CA LEU A 362 -24.34 -18.22 -4.07
C LEU A 362 -25.22 -19.34 -4.62
N LYS A 363 -26.28 -19.72 -3.91
CA LYS A 363 -27.26 -20.70 -4.35
C LYS A 363 -27.96 -20.30 -5.66
N LYS A 364 -28.32 -19.01 -5.79
CA LYS A 364 -28.96 -18.49 -7.03
C LYS A 364 -28.01 -18.39 -8.21
N LYS A 365 -26.71 -18.26 -7.99
CA LYS A 365 -25.69 -18.10 -9.04
C LYS A 365 -25.11 -19.42 -9.52
N TYR A 366 -25.17 -20.49 -8.72
CA TYR A 366 -24.51 -21.77 -8.99
C TYR A 366 -25.43 -22.97 -9.00
N ILE A 367 -26.74 -22.78 -8.79
CA ILE A 367 -27.82 -23.75 -8.99
C ILE A 367 -28.93 -23.11 -9.84
#